data_23b9f52b17eb90ef5884ad9dc4e024e0
#
_entry.id   23b9f52b17eb90ef5884ad9dc4e024e0
#
_cell.length_a   1.000
_cell.length_b   1.000
_cell.length_c   1.000
_cell.angle_alpha   90.00
_cell.angle_beta   90.00
_cell.angle_gamma   90.00
#
_symmetry.space_group_name_H-M   'P 1'
#
loop_
_entity.id
_entity.type
_entity.pdbx_description
1 polymer ?
#
loop_
_entity_poly.entity_id
_entity_poly.type
_entity_poly.pdbx_seq_one_letter_code
_entity_poly.pdbx_strand_id
1 'polypeptide(L)'
;VSKSWAVRLGSENIAVYDVQPGLIATEMTAPVLSQYEDRARDGLTLFPRIGQPEDVGAIIAALAGGRLPYTTGQAISADAGMLVPRF
;
A
#
# COMPACT_ATOMS: atom_id res chain seq x y z
N VAL A 1 2.23 14.16 6.87
CA VAL A 1 0.88 14.70 6.82
C VAL A 1 -0.10 13.86 7.61
N SER A 2 -0.14 12.55 7.38
CA SER A 2 -1.05 11.68 8.12
C SER A 2 -0.80 11.67 9.62
N LYS A 3 0.46 11.76 10.04
CA LYS A 3 0.81 11.78 11.46
C LYS A 3 0.28 13.05 12.16
N SER A 4 0.34 14.19 11.49
CA SER A 4 -0.19 15.44 12.04
C SER A 4 -1.71 15.37 12.24
N TRP A 5 -2.42 14.79 11.28
CA TRP A 5 -3.86 14.59 11.38
C TRP A 5 -4.21 13.57 12.46
N ALA A 6 -3.39 12.50 12.59
CA ALA A 6 -3.62 11.49 13.63
C ALA A 6 -3.50 12.10 15.02
N VAL A 7 -2.51 12.99 15.24
CA VAL A 7 -2.35 13.67 16.52
C VAL A 7 -3.56 14.55 16.84
N ARG A 8 -4.08 15.26 15.83
CA ARG A 8 -5.23 16.16 16.04
C ARG A 8 -6.54 15.43 16.29
N LEU A 9 -6.72 14.27 15.64
CA LEU A 9 -8.01 13.56 15.64
C LEU A 9 -8.06 12.38 16.59
N GLY A 10 -6.92 11.99 17.17
CA GLY A 10 -6.87 10.84 18.07
C GLY A 10 -7.78 10.94 19.28
N SER A 11 -7.89 12.13 19.89
CA SER A 11 -8.75 12.35 21.05
C SER A 11 -10.24 12.19 20.72
N GLU A 12 -10.59 12.23 19.45
CA GLU A 12 -11.97 12.03 18.98
C GLU A 12 -12.20 10.61 18.48
N ASN A 13 -11.24 9.71 18.70
CA ASN A 13 -11.27 8.32 18.25
C ASN A 13 -11.36 8.18 16.73
N ILE A 14 -10.71 9.08 16.00
CA ILE A 14 -10.63 9.04 14.54
C ILE A 14 -9.25 8.55 14.16
N ALA A 15 -9.19 7.41 13.48
CA ALA A 15 -7.96 6.86 12.97
C ALA A 15 -7.61 7.48 11.61
N VAL A 16 -6.33 7.74 11.39
CA VAL A 16 -5.83 8.32 10.13
C VAL A 16 -4.72 7.41 9.58
N TYR A 17 -4.83 7.06 8.32
CA TYR A 17 -3.85 6.21 7.64
C TYR A 17 -3.47 6.81 6.29
N ASP A 18 -2.25 6.51 5.87
CA ASP A 18 -1.75 6.85 4.55
C ASP A 18 -1.46 5.54 3.80
N VAL A 19 -2.19 5.26 2.73
CA VAL A 19 -1.98 4.06 1.93
C VAL A 19 -1.15 4.45 0.72
N GLN A 20 0.02 3.83 0.58
CA GLN A 20 0.98 4.13 -0.47
C GLN A 20 1.05 2.94 -1.44
N PRO A 21 0.38 3.01 -2.60
CA PRO A 21 0.47 1.94 -3.57
C PRO A 21 1.85 1.92 -4.23
N GLY A 22 2.34 0.73 -4.51
CA GLY A 22 3.56 0.55 -5.27
C GLY A 22 3.29 0.32 -6.75
N LEU A 23 3.82 -0.76 -7.28
CA LEU A 23 3.70 -1.11 -8.69
C LEU A 23 2.38 -1.82 -8.93
N ILE A 24 1.39 -1.10 -9.42
CA ILE A 24 0.01 -1.56 -9.60
C ILE A 24 -0.35 -1.54 -11.09
N ALA A 25 -1.04 -2.58 -11.55
CA ALA A 25 -1.52 -2.65 -12.91
C ALA A 25 -2.69 -1.68 -13.10
N THR A 26 -2.47 -0.63 -13.89
CA THR A 26 -3.46 0.39 -14.21
C THR A 26 -3.39 0.71 -15.70
N GLU A 27 -4.28 1.54 -16.20
CA GLU A 27 -4.21 2.00 -17.58
C GLU A 27 -2.91 2.75 -17.87
N MET A 28 -2.37 3.46 -16.89
CA MET A 28 -1.12 4.20 -17.06
C MET A 28 0.09 3.28 -17.19
N THR A 29 0.06 2.10 -16.55
CA THR A 29 1.16 1.13 -16.62
C THR A 29 0.99 0.10 -17.72
N ALA A 30 -0.19 0.00 -18.33
CA ALA A 30 -0.50 -1.01 -19.34
C ALA A 30 0.54 -1.10 -20.48
N PRO A 31 1.04 0.03 -21.05
CA PRO A 31 2.01 -0.04 -22.15
C PRO A 31 3.33 -0.70 -21.79
N VAL A 32 3.70 -0.72 -20.50
CA VAL A 32 4.97 -1.27 -20.03
C VAL A 32 4.78 -2.40 -19.03
N LEU A 33 3.57 -2.92 -18.94
CA LEU A 33 3.20 -3.89 -17.91
C LEU A 33 4.05 -5.17 -17.98
N SER A 34 4.29 -5.70 -19.19
CA SER A 34 5.08 -6.92 -19.34
C SER A 34 6.52 -6.75 -18.84
N GLN A 35 7.11 -5.57 -19.03
CA GLN A 35 8.45 -5.28 -18.52
C GLN A 35 8.47 -5.29 -16.99
N TYR A 36 7.45 -4.70 -16.36
CA TYR A 36 7.35 -4.68 -14.91
C TYR A 36 7.04 -6.05 -14.33
N GLU A 37 6.24 -6.85 -15.02
CA GLU A 37 5.97 -8.23 -14.62
C GLU A 37 7.26 -9.05 -14.60
N ASP A 38 8.10 -8.89 -15.61
CA ASP A 38 9.39 -9.58 -15.66
C ASP A 38 10.28 -9.14 -14.51
N ARG A 39 10.35 -7.83 -14.24
CA ARG A 39 11.13 -7.32 -13.13
C ARG A 39 10.64 -7.80 -11.77
N ALA A 40 9.33 -7.90 -11.60
CA ALA A 40 8.73 -8.41 -10.36
C ALA A 40 9.13 -9.88 -10.15
N ARG A 41 9.08 -10.70 -11.21
CA ARG A 41 9.53 -12.10 -11.12
C ARG A 41 11.02 -12.19 -10.80
N ASP A 42 11.82 -11.22 -11.26
CA ASP A 42 13.27 -11.19 -11.06
C ASP A 42 13.67 -10.55 -9.73
N GLY A 43 12.73 -10.21 -8.87
CA GLY A 43 13.01 -9.76 -7.52
C GLY A 43 12.86 -8.26 -7.26
N LEU A 44 12.30 -7.48 -8.18
CA LEU A 44 11.99 -6.07 -7.92
C LEU A 44 11.05 -5.94 -6.72
N THR A 45 10.08 -6.83 -6.62
CA THR A 45 9.19 -6.95 -5.48
C THR A 45 9.45 -8.26 -4.75
N LEU A 46 9.15 -8.33 -3.44
CA LEU A 46 9.32 -9.56 -2.67
C LEU A 46 8.28 -10.60 -3.07
N PHE A 47 7.04 -10.17 -3.34
CA PHE A 47 6.06 -11.04 -4.00
C PHE A 47 6.29 -10.94 -5.50
N PRO A 48 6.49 -12.06 -6.21
CA PRO A 48 6.92 -12.03 -7.61
C PRO A 48 5.76 -11.74 -8.57
N ARG A 49 5.04 -10.67 -8.31
CA ARG A 49 3.91 -10.24 -9.14
C ARG A 49 3.69 -8.75 -8.99
N ILE A 50 3.00 -8.18 -9.97
CA ILE A 50 2.52 -6.80 -9.92
C ILE A 50 1.21 -6.76 -9.15
N GLY A 51 1.01 -5.73 -8.33
CA GLY A 51 -0.25 -5.54 -7.62
C GLY A 51 -1.40 -5.22 -8.56
N GLN A 52 -2.59 -5.59 -8.16
CA GLN A 52 -3.82 -5.24 -8.85
C GLN A 52 -4.58 -4.17 -8.06
N PRO A 53 -5.47 -3.40 -8.69
CA PRO A 53 -6.27 -2.43 -7.94
C PRO A 53 -7.02 -3.05 -6.76
N GLU A 54 -7.44 -4.30 -6.89
CA GLU A 54 -8.11 -5.05 -5.82
C GLU A 54 -7.23 -5.23 -4.59
N ASP A 55 -5.91 -5.32 -4.76
CA ASP A 55 -4.97 -5.45 -3.65
C ASP A 55 -4.99 -4.19 -2.77
N VAL A 56 -4.99 -3.02 -3.40
CA VAL A 56 -5.10 -1.75 -2.68
C VAL A 56 -6.49 -1.60 -2.07
N GLY A 57 -7.53 -1.97 -2.82
CA GLY A 57 -8.90 -1.93 -2.35
C GLY A 57 -9.13 -2.79 -1.11
N ALA A 58 -8.50 -3.96 -1.03
CA ALA A 58 -8.60 -4.84 0.14
C ALA A 58 -8.02 -4.17 1.39
N ILE A 59 -6.90 -3.47 1.26
CA ILE A 59 -6.30 -2.73 2.37
C ILE A 59 -7.24 -1.62 2.84
N ILE A 60 -7.76 -0.83 1.91
CA ILE A 60 -8.68 0.27 2.22
C ILE A 60 -9.93 -0.26 2.89
N ALA A 61 -10.50 -1.34 2.39
CA ALA A 61 -11.69 -1.96 2.97
C ALA A 61 -11.44 -2.44 4.40
N ALA A 62 -10.28 -3.03 4.67
CA ALA A 62 -9.92 -3.48 6.01
C ALA A 62 -9.79 -2.30 6.98
N LEU A 63 -9.19 -1.20 6.55
CA LEU A 63 -9.06 0.00 7.37
C LEU A 63 -10.41 0.65 7.63
N ALA A 64 -11.23 0.80 6.58
CA ALA A 64 -12.57 1.40 6.70
C ALA A 64 -13.50 0.53 7.53
N GLY A 65 -13.30 -0.78 7.53
CA GLY A 65 -14.10 -1.72 8.30
C GLY A 65 -13.74 -1.82 9.78
N GLY A 66 -12.78 -1.03 10.26
CA GLY A 66 -12.36 -1.03 11.66
C GLY A 66 -11.65 -2.29 12.11
N ARG A 67 -10.98 -2.98 11.19
CA ARG A 67 -10.28 -4.24 11.50
C ARG A 67 -8.95 -4.04 12.21
N LEU A 68 -8.50 -2.79 12.33
CA LEU A 68 -7.29 -2.43 13.05
C LEU A 68 -7.66 -1.46 14.18
N PRO A 69 -8.24 -1.93 15.29
CA PRO A 69 -8.91 -1.07 16.25
C PRO A 69 -7.99 -0.24 17.14
N TYR A 70 -6.70 -0.57 17.21
CA TYR A 70 -5.79 0.10 18.14
C TYR A 70 -4.54 0.60 17.43
N THR A 71 -4.73 1.26 16.28
CA THR A 71 -3.62 1.85 15.53
C THR A 71 -4.09 3.07 14.75
N THR A 72 -3.20 4.04 14.59
CA THR A 72 -3.43 5.25 13.80
C THR A 72 -2.08 5.88 13.45
N GLY A 73 -2.10 6.83 12.53
CA GLY A 73 -0.91 7.59 12.14
C GLY A 73 0.11 6.80 11.35
N GLN A 74 -0.28 5.68 10.77
CA GLN A 74 0.63 4.80 10.05
C GLN A 74 0.53 4.96 8.54
N ALA A 75 1.67 4.82 7.88
CA ALA A 75 1.72 4.67 6.43
C ALA A 75 1.78 3.18 6.12
N ILE A 76 0.92 2.74 5.21
CA ILE A 76 0.84 1.34 4.79
C ILE A 76 1.25 1.27 3.33
N SER A 77 2.37 0.59 3.07
CA SER A 77 2.88 0.43 1.70
C SER A 77 2.30 -0.82 1.08
N ALA A 78 1.53 -0.64 0.01
CA ALA A 78 0.96 -1.75 -0.77
C ALA A 78 1.86 -2.01 -1.98
N ASP A 79 3.07 -2.48 -1.75
CA ASP A 79 4.14 -2.56 -2.76
C ASP A 79 4.87 -3.90 -2.78
N ALA A 80 4.33 -4.90 -2.08
CA ALA A 80 4.95 -6.22 -1.96
C ALA A 80 6.43 -6.14 -1.49
N GLY A 81 6.73 -5.17 -0.63
CA GLY A 81 8.05 -5.04 -0.05
C GLY A 81 9.11 -4.47 -0.99
N MET A 82 8.73 -3.78 -2.07
CA MET A 82 9.67 -3.28 -3.07
C MET A 82 10.79 -2.42 -2.47
N LEU A 83 10.47 -1.64 -1.43
CA LEU A 83 11.43 -0.73 -0.79
C LEU A 83 12.18 -1.36 0.39
N VAL A 84 11.89 -2.61 0.72
CA VAL A 84 12.59 -3.30 1.81
C VAL A 84 14.04 -3.59 1.39
N PRO A 85 15.04 -3.19 2.19
CA PRO A 85 16.43 -3.50 1.84
C PRO A 85 16.66 -5.01 1.78
N ARG A 86 17.47 -5.44 0.82
CA ARG A 86 17.81 -6.85 0.61
C ARG A 86 19.33 -7.00 0.64
N PHE A 87 19.77 -7.95 1.42
CA PHE A 87 21.19 -8.20 1.60
C PHE A 87 21.59 -9.55 1.09
#